data_35c1dfe89539869a15a85a9b05214220
#
_entry.id   35c1dfe89539869a15a85a9b05214220
#
_cell.length_a   1.000
_cell.length_b   1.000
_cell.length_c   1.000
_cell.angle_alpha   90.00
_cell.angle_beta   90.00
_cell.angle_gamma   90.00
#
_symmetry.space_group_name_H-M   'P 1'
#
loop_
_entity.id
_entity.type
_entity.pdbx_description
1 polymer ?
#
loop_
_entity_poly.entity_id
_entity_poly.type
_entity_poly.pdbx_seq_one_letter_code
_entity_poly.pdbx_strand_id
1 'polypeptide(L)'
;MPALCRKCFNTFSEKGRCPICRSPLVVSHNELFDLNIAHMDCDAFYASVEKRDNPDLADKPVIIGGGKRGVVSTACYIARIRGVKSAMPMFKALEKCPDAVVIRPRMKVYAAISQQIREMMNDITPLVEPLSLDEAFMDLSGTRKLHGVPPAVMLAKLMERITCNLGLTGSIGLSHNKFLAKVASDQNKPNGFSIIGKQETSSFLKDQSVRLIWGVGASTQKSLEKSGIRTFSDLLRWDRKDLANKFGAMGERLWFLARGQDSRLVSNNDRIKSISNETTLSENTSELRILEVHLWRLCEKVSSRAKSKGLAGSVAILKLKTSNHKLITRRVTLRDPTNLADALFRMIFPCLLYTSDAADDLWC
;
A
#
# COMPACT_ATOMS: atom_id res chain seq x y z
N MET A 1 -4.24 -29.75 -15.55
CA MET A 1 -3.82 -28.48 -14.90
C MET A 1 -3.97 -28.66 -13.40
N PRO A 2 -2.91 -28.51 -12.60
CA PRO A 2 -2.98 -28.58 -11.15
C PRO A 2 -4.02 -27.62 -10.58
N ALA A 3 -4.79 -28.05 -9.61
CA ALA A 3 -5.85 -27.29 -8.97
C ALA A 3 -5.82 -27.46 -7.45
N LEU A 4 -6.27 -26.45 -6.74
CA LEU A 4 -6.37 -26.38 -5.28
C LEU A 4 -7.75 -25.89 -4.87
N CYS A 5 -8.44 -26.63 -4.04
CA CYS A 5 -9.63 -26.15 -3.35
C CYS A 5 -9.24 -25.26 -2.18
N ARG A 6 -9.68 -24.01 -2.17
CA ARG A 6 -9.40 -23.04 -1.09
C ARG A 6 -10.24 -23.28 0.18
N LYS A 7 -11.22 -24.21 0.12
CA LYS A 7 -12.09 -24.54 1.26
C LYS A 7 -11.63 -25.79 2.03
N CYS A 8 -11.28 -26.86 1.34
CA CYS A 8 -10.87 -28.12 2.00
C CYS A 8 -9.39 -28.46 1.75
N PHE A 9 -8.67 -27.61 1.02
CA PHE A 9 -7.24 -27.70 0.70
C PHE A 9 -6.86 -28.94 -0.14
N ASN A 10 -7.83 -29.66 -0.65
CA ASN A 10 -7.59 -30.78 -1.56
C ASN A 10 -6.95 -30.28 -2.85
N THR A 11 -5.94 -31.01 -3.29
CA THR A 11 -5.25 -30.79 -4.58
C THR A 11 -5.67 -31.86 -5.57
N PHE A 12 -5.93 -31.45 -6.81
CA PHE A 12 -6.42 -32.33 -7.87
C PHE A 12 -6.01 -31.81 -9.24
N SER A 13 -6.32 -32.54 -10.32
CA SER A 13 -5.87 -32.18 -11.67
C SER A 13 -6.98 -31.83 -12.66
N GLU A 14 -8.21 -31.76 -12.19
CA GLU A 14 -9.38 -31.48 -13.02
C GLU A 14 -9.79 -30.01 -12.97
N LYS A 15 -10.47 -29.51 -14.00
CA LYS A 15 -11.10 -28.20 -13.98
C LYS A 15 -12.50 -28.28 -13.35
N GLY A 16 -12.89 -27.24 -12.64
CA GLY A 16 -14.25 -27.12 -12.10
C GLY A 16 -14.30 -27.10 -10.59
N ARG A 17 -15.41 -27.61 -10.03
CA ARG A 17 -15.63 -27.65 -8.58
C ARG A 17 -14.76 -28.71 -7.91
N CYS A 18 -14.45 -28.50 -6.64
CA CYS A 18 -13.69 -29.49 -5.86
C CYS A 18 -14.40 -30.86 -5.85
N PRO A 19 -13.70 -31.97 -6.20
CA PRO A 19 -14.31 -33.29 -6.22
C PRO A 19 -14.74 -33.79 -4.83
N ILE A 20 -14.11 -33.30 -3.74
CA ILE A 20 -14.41 -33.72 -2.38
C ILE A 20 -15.56 -32.91 -1.79
N CYS A 21 -15.39 -31.57 -1.68
CA CYS A 21 -16.35 -30.69 -0.96
C CYS A 21 -17.30 -29.91 -1.87
N ARG A 22 -17.24 -30.12 -3.18
CA ARG A 22 -18.06 -29.45 -4.19
C ARG A 22 -17.95 -27.91 -4.24
N SER A 23 -17.01 -27.32 -3.47
CA SER A 23 -16.80 -25.88 -3.44
C SER A 23 -16.40 -25.32 -4.82
N PRO A 24 -16.91 -24.15 -5.23
CA PRO A 24 -16.45 -23.45 -6.42
C PRO A 24 -15.15 -22.65 -6.16
N LEU A 25 -14.71 -22.53 -4.90
CA LEU A 25 -13.50 -21.78 -4.53
C LEU A 25 -12.26 -22.60 -4.90
N VAL A 26 -12.00 -22.70 -6.17
CA VAL A 26 -10.87 -23.45 -6.76
C VAL A 26 -9.96 -22.48 -7.50
N VAL A 27 -8.66 -22.62 -7.27
CA VAL A 27 -7.61 -21.99 -8.07
C VAL A 27 -6.88 -23.06 -8.86
N SER A 28 -6.64 -22.82 -10.13
CA SER A 28 -5.93 -23.76 -11.00
C SER A 28 -4.93 -23.02 -11.90
N HIS A 29 -3.72 -23.59 -12.01
CA HIS A 29 -2.66 -23.03 -12.85
C HIS A 29 -1.58 -24.09 -13.10
N ASN A 30 -0.91 -24.06 -14.27
CA ASN A 30 0.13 -25.04 -14.59
C ASN A 30 1.30 -25.00 -13.61
N GLU A 31 1.69 -23.81 -13.17
CA GLU A 31 2.79 -23.57 -12.22
C GLU A 31 2.32 -23.39 -10.77
N LEU A 32 1.08 -23.81 -10.43
CA LEU A 32 0.44 -23.59 -9.11
C LEU A 32 1.32 -24.00 -7.93
N PHE A 33 2.09 -25.08 -8.07
CA PHE A 33 2.88 -25.67 -6.99
C PHE A 33 4.39 -25.37 -7.08
N ASP A 34 4.80 -24.58 -8.08
CA ASP A 34 6.20 -24.24 -8.34
C ASP A 34 6.55 -22.79 -7.99
N LEU A 35 5.52 -21.95 -7.81
CA LEU A 35 5.67 -20.53 -7.48
C LEU A 35 5.80 -20.32 -5.98
N ASN A 36 6.65 -19.35 -5.59
CA ASN A 36 7.04 -19.16 -4.20
C ASN A 36 6.91 -17.72 -3.68
N ILE A 37 6.76 -16.72 -4.55
CA ILE A 37 6.62 -15.33 -4.14
C ILE A 37 5.15 -14.95 -4.09
N ALA A 38 4.68 -14.57 -2.91
CA ALA A 38 3.29 -14.17 -2.71
C ALA A 38 3.19 -12.69 -2.31
N HIS A 39 2.09 -12.08 -2.70
CA HIS A 39 1.62 -10.81 -2.17
C HIS A 39 0.21 -11.03 -1.60
N MET A 40 -0.01 -10.59 -0.38
CA MET A 40 -1.32 -10.61 0.27
C MET A 40 -1.75 -9.18 0.58
N ASP A 41 -3.04 -8.90 0.37
CA ASP A 41 -3.66 -7.60 0.61
C ASP A 41 -5.06 -7.82 1.22
N CYS A 42 -5.32 -7.26 2.39
CA CYS A 42 -6.61 -7.40 3.06
C CYS A 42 -7.67 -6.56 2.36
N ASP A 43 -8.82 -7.17 2.08
CA ASP A 43 -9.90 -6.56 1.30
C ASP A 43 -10.56 -5.40 2.06
N ALA A 44 -10.41 -4.17 1.54
CA ALA A 44 -10.95 -2.95 2.12
C ALA A 44 -10.71 -2.84 3.64
N PHE A 45 -9.49 -3.13 4.09
CA PHE A 45 -9.10 -3.48 5.44
C PHE A 45 -9.81 -2.70 6.55
N TYR A 46 -9.65 -1.36 6.61
CA TYR A 46 -10.26 -0.57 7.67
C TYR A 46 -11.79 -0.67 7.65
N ALA A 47 -12.40 -0.61 6.47
CA ALA A 47 -13.85 -0.71 6.35
C ALA A 47 -14.37 -2.12 6.71
N SER A 48 -13.60 -3.17 6.42
CA SER A 48 -13.94 -4.55 6.80
C SER A 48 -13.87 -4.74 8.31
N VAL A 49 -12.87 -4.14 8.99
CA VAL A 49 -12.78 -4.14 10.47
C VAL A 49 -14.00 -3.44 11.07
N GLU A 50 -14.41 -2.28 10.57
CA GLU A 50 -15.58 -1.57 11.10
C GLU A 50 -16.88 -2.36 10.89
N LYS A 51 -17.06 -2.97 9.72
CA LYS A 51 -18.22 -3.83 9.44
C LYS A 51 -18.25 -5.09 10.29
N ARG A 52 -17.09 -5.69 10.57
CA ARG A 52 -16.97 -6.84 11.48
C ARG A 52 -17.37 -6.47 12.91
N ASP A 53 -16.87 -5.33 13.40
CA ASP A 53 -17.10 -4.87 14.76
C ASP A 53 -18.52 -4.32 14.97
N ASN A 54 -19.19 -3.90 13.89
CA ASN A 54 -20.58 -3.44 13.89
C ASN A 54 -21.37 -4.06 12.73
N PRO A 55 -22.10 -5.17 12.98
CA PRO A 55 -22.90 -5.85 11.97
C PRO A 55 -23.97 -4.99 11.27
N ASP A 56 -24.47 -3.93 11.91
CA ASP A 56 -25.44 -3.00 11.33
C ASP A 56 -24.91 -2.26 10.10
N LEU A 57 -23.59 -2.33 9.87
CA LEU A 57 -22.91 -1.76 8.71
C LEU A 57 -22.78 -2.72 7.54
N ALA A 58 -23.17 -4.00 7.70
CA ALA A 58 -22.89 -5.05 6.71
C ALA A 58 -23.31 -4.65 5.29
N ASP A 59 -24.53 -4.16 5.12
CA ASP A 59 -25.12 -3.81 3.82
C ASP A 59 -25.04 -2.29 3.50
N LYS A 60 -24.38 -1.50 4.36
CA LYS A 60 -24.26 -0.06 4.17
C LYS A 60 -22.97 0.31 3.45
N PRO A 61 -22.97 1.37 2.63
CA PRO A 61 -21.75 1.96 2.12
C PRO A 61 -20.98 2.61 3.28
N VAL A 62 -19.76 2.16 3.54
CA VAL A 62 -18.90 2.65 4.62
C VAL A 62 -17.65 3.31 4.04
N ILE A 63 -17.35 4.49 4.52
CA ILE A 63 -16.14 5.26 4.19
C ILE A 63 -15.36 5.54 5.48
N ILE A 64 -14.12 5.10 5.51
CA ILE A 64 -13.20 5.44 6.60
C ILE A 64 -12.45 6.71 6.22
N GLY A 65 -12.60 7.73 7.03
CA GLY A 65 -12.04 9.05 6.79
C GLY A 65 -12.66 10.07 7.73
N GLY A 66 -12.70 11.29 7.32
CA GLY A 66 -13.40 12.33 8.08
C GLY A 66 -12.70 13.67 8.06
N GLY A 67 -13.38 14.66 8.66
CA GLY A 67 -12.95 16.05 8.65
C GLY A 67 -13.32 16.78 7.35
N LYS A 68 -13.59 18.10 7.49
CA LYS A 68 -14.02 18.96 6.38
C LYS A 68 -13.02 19.00 5.21
N ARG A 69 -11.71 18.87 5.51
CA ARG A 69 -10.60 18.84 4.54
C ARG A 69 -9.91 17.48 4.47
N GLY A 70 -10.56 16.44 5.00
CA GLY A 70 -10.01 15.10 5.00
C GLY A 70 -10.15 14.39 3.66
N VAL A 71 -9.50 13.23 3.57
CA VAL A 71 -9.59 12.31 2.44
C VAL A 71 -10.12 10.96 2.89
N VAL A 72 -10.61 10.19 1.94
CA VAL A 72 -10.96 8.78 2.13
C VAL A 72 -9.69 7.99 2.41
N SER A 73 -9.59 7.37 3.58
CA SER A 73 -8.52 6.40 3.89
C SER A 73 -8.83 5.07 3.23
N THR A 74 -10.04 4.55 3.44
CA THR A 74 -10.53 3.30 2.83
C THR A 74 -12.03 3.40 2.59
N ALA A 75 -12.52 2.81 1.52
CA ALA A 75 -13.96 2.65 1.23
C ALA A 75 -14.28 1.17 1.09
N CYS A 76 -15.42 0.72 1.63
CA CYS A 76 -15.91 -0.63 1.42
C CYS A 76 -16.32 -0.85 -0.05
N TYR A 77 -16.50 -2.10 -0.46
CA TYR A 77 -16.82 -2.42 -1.86
C TYR A 77 -18.13 -1.78 -2.33
N ILE A 78 -19.13 -1.68 -1.47
CA ILE A 78 -20.41 -1.01 -1.79
C ILE A 78 -20.16 0.47 -2.17
N ALA A 79 -19.33 1.19 -1.40
CA ALA A 79 -18.98 2.57 -1.72
C ALA A 79 -18.05 2.67 -2.95
N ARG A 80 -17.16 1.68 -3.16
CA ARG A 80 -16.27 1.64 -4.35
C ARG A 80 -17.07 1.47 -5.65
N ILE A 81 -18.11 0.65 -5.68
CA ILE A 81 -19.02 0.48 -6.85
C ILE A 81 -19.66 1.82 -7.23
N ARG A 82 -19.96 2.70 -6.26
CA ARG A 82 -20.50 4.05 -6.50
C ARG A 82 -19.42 5.07 -6.89
N GLY A 83 -18.17 4.63 -7.09
CA GLY A 83 -17.06 5.44 -7.57
C GLY A 83 -16.24 6.14 -6.49
N VAL A 84 -16.42 5.79 -5.20
CA VAL A 84 -15.55 6.27 -4.11
C VAL A 84 -14.20 5.55 -4.18
N LYS A 85 -13.10 6.32 -4.05
CA LYS A 85 -11.73 5.80 -4.12
C LYS A 85 -10.90 6.30 -2.92
N SER A 86 -9.90 5.53 -2.51
CA SER A 86 -8.90 5.98 -1.54
C SER A 86 -8.20 7.25 -2.02
N ALA A 87 -7.80 8.10 -1.07
CA ALA A 87 -7.24 9.43 -1.29
C ALA A 87 -8.19 10.46 -1.94
N MET A 88 -9.44 10.10 -2.23
CA MET A 88 -10.46 11.04 -2.72
C MET A 88 -10.80 12.06 -1.61
N PRO A 89 -10.92 13.37 -1.89
CA PRO A 89 -11.46 14.33 -0.93
C PRO A 89 -12.83 13.93 -0.41
N MET A 90 -13.07 14.06 0.89
CA MET A 90 -14.31 13.59 1.53
C MET A 90 -15.57 14.21 0.91
N PHE A 91 -15.54 15.51 0.56
CA PHE A 91 -16.70 16.15 -0.08
C PHE A 91 -17.06 15.49 -1.42
N LYS A 92 -16.06 15.14 -2.26
CA LYS A 92 -16.30 14.43 -3.53
C LYS A 92 -16.77 12.98 -3.31
N ALA A 93 -16.33 12.35 -2.22
CA ALA A 93 -16.79 11.01 -1.88
C ALA A 93 -18.27 11.02 -1.47
N LEU A 94 -18.69 12.02 -0.70
CA LEU A 94 -20.08 12.20 -0.28
C LEU A 94 -21.00 12.67 -1.42
N GLU A 95 -20.51 13.43 -2.39
CA GLU A 95 -21.26 13.70 -3.63
C GLU A 95 -21.57 12.41 -4.40
N LYS A 96 -20.63 11.45 -4.42
CA LYS A 96 -20.82 10.15 -5.12
C LYS A 96 -21.64 9.14 -4.32
N CYS A 97 -21.61 9.23 -3.01
CA CYS A 97 -22.25 8.30 -2.09
C CYS A 97 -22.83 9.07 -0.89
N PRO A 98 -23.94 9.81 -1.06
CA PRO A 98 -24.50 10.69 -0.03
C PRO A 98 -24.98 9.95 1.23
N ASP A 99 -25.40 8.70 1.07
CA ASP A 99 -25.88 7.81 2.14
C ASP A 99 -24.76 7.01 2.83
N ALA A 100 -23.49 7.32 2.52
CA ALA A 100 -22.37 6.62 3.13
C ALA A 100 -22.24 6.92 4.62
N VAL A 101 -22.04 5.87 5.41
CA VAL A 101 -21.66 6.00 6.81
C VAL A 101 -20.17 6.34 6.88
N VAL A 102 -19.86 7.53 7.37
CA VAL A 102 -18.47 8.01 7.52
C VAL A 102 -17.97 7.71 8.93
N ILE A 103 -16.89 6.95 9.03
CA ILE A 103 -16.29 6.55 10.31
C ILE A 103 -14.87 7.10 10.40
N ARG A 104 -14.53 7.69 11.54
CA ARG A 104 -13.16 8.13 11.82
C ARG A 104 -12.23 6.94 12.02
N PRO A 105 -11.00 6.95 11.47
CA PRO A 105 -10.08 5.83 11.58
C PRO A 105 -9.71 5.49 13.03
N ARG A 106 -9.86 4.22 13.41
CA ARG A 106 -9.41 3.66 14.70
C ARG A 106 -8.01 3.03 14.55
N MET A 107 -7.00 3.84 14.26
CA MET A 107 -5.64 3.37 13.89
C MET A 107 -5.02 2.38 14.87
N LYS A 108 -5.26 2.49 16.17
CA LYS A 108 -4.75 1.54 17.18
C LYS A 108 -5.34 0.13 16.98
N VAL A 109 -6.65 0.04 16.67
CA VAL A 109 -7.33 -1.23 16.39
C VAL A 109 -6.78 -1.87 15.12
N TYR A 110 -6.66 -1.07 14.05
CA TYR A 110 -6.12 -1.58 12.77
C TYR A 110 -4.68 -2.05 12.90
N ALA A 111 -3.84 -1.33 13.67
CA ALA A 111 -2.46 -1.74 13.91
C ALA A 111 -2.37 -3.05 14.71
N ALA A 112 -3.22 -3.25 15.73
CA ALA A 112 -3.25 -4.48 16.50
C ALA A 112 -3.68 -5.69 15.64
N ILE A 113 -4.68 -5.51 14.77
CA ILE A 113 -5.12 -6.57 13.85
C ILE A 113 -4.04 -6.86 12.81
N SER A 114 -3.42 -5.83 12.24
CA SER A 114 -2.28 -5.97 11.32
C SER A 114 -1.14 -6.79 11.94
N GLN A 115 -0.85 -6.57 13.23
CA GLN A 115 0.16 -7.33 13.96
C GLN A 115 -0.20 -8.82 14.03
N GLN A 116 -1.45 -9.17 14.36
CA GLN A 116 -1.91 -10.55 14.39
C GLN A 116 -1.80 -11.23 13.02
N ILE A 117 -2.16 -10.52 11.94
CA ILE A 117 -2.02 -11.03 10.57
C ILE A 117 -0.54 -11.30 10.25
N ARG A 118 0.36 -10.39 10.62
CA ARG A 118 1.82 -10.58 10.42
C ARG A 118 2.37 -11.76 11.20
N GLU A 119 1.90 -11.97 12.42
CA GLU A 119 2.27 -13.16 13.21
C GLU A 119 1.85 -14.44 12.50
N MET A 120 0.62 -14.51 11.97
CA MET A 120 0.16 -15.65 11.17
C MET A 120 0.98 -15.85 9.88
N MET A 121 1.45 -14.78 9.23
CA MET A 121 2.36 -14.85 8.07
C MET A 121 3.74 -15.39 8.49
N ASN A 122 4.28 -14.90 9.61
CA ASN A 122 5.58 -15.35 10.12
C ASN A 122 5.59 -16.83 10.55
N ASP A 123 4.44 -17.40 10.90
CA ASP A 123 4.31 -18.84 11.18
C ASP A 123 4.56 -19.72 9.94
N ILE A 124 4.41 -19.17 8.74
CA ILE A 124 4.60 -19.93 7.49
C ILE A 124 5.93 -19.62 6.79
N THR A 125 6.50 -18.44 7.00
CA THR A 125 7.81 -18.05 6.48
C THR A 125 8.43 -16.92 7.31
N PRO A 126 9.75 -16.93 7.57
CA PRO A 126 10.44 -15.81 8.20
C PRO A 126 10.64 -14.60 7.26
N LEU A 127 10.45 -14.80 5.94
CA LEU A 127 10.64 -13.76 4.94
C LEU A 127 9.31 -13.09 4.61
N VAL A 128 8.89 -12.18 5.50
CA VAL A 128 7.70 -11.34 5.35
C VAL A 128 8.14 -9.89 5.25
N GLU A 129 7.76 -9.20 4.17
CA GLU A 129 8.01 -7.78 3.95
C GLU A 129 6.70 -6.99 3.96
N PRO A 130 6.35 -6.34 5.07
CA PRO A 130 5.17 -5.48 5.13
C PRO A 130 5.35 -4.23 4.27
N LEU A 131 4.33 -3.88 3.49
CA LEU A 131 4.27 -2.62 2.75
C LEU A 131 3.41 -1.57 3.45
N SER A 132 2.37 -2.03 4.13
CA SER A 132 1.41 -1.21 4.86
C SER A 132 0.84 -2.02 6.05
N LEU A 133 -0.25 -1.56 6.66
CA LEU A 133 -0.96 -2.32 7.70
C LEU A 133 -1.73 -3.52 7.12
N ASP A 134 -2.07 -3.50 5.85
CA ASP A 134 -2.98 -4.42 5.20
C ASP A 134 -2.35 -5.26 4.09
N GLU A 135 -1.10 -4.99 3.71
CA GLU A 135 -0.44 -5.73 2.65
C GLU A 135 1.02 -6.10 2.97
N ALA A 136 1.43 -7.27 2.52
CA ALA A 136 2.79 -7.76 2.65
C ALA A 136 3.18 -8.71 1.51
N PHE A 137 4.49 -8.74 1.21
CA PHE A 137 5.10 -9.82 0.44
C PHE A 137 5.56 -10.95 1.36
N MET A 138 5.54 -12.15 0.82
CA MET A 138 6.07 -13.36 1.46
C MET A 138 6.93 -14.12 0.46
N ASP A 139 8.12 -14.57 0.89
CA ASP A 139 8.91 -15.54 0.15
C ASP A 139 8.76 -16.91 0.82
N LEU A 140 8.18 -17.84 0.10
CA LEU A 140 7.90 -19.20 0.55
C LEU A 140 8.90 -20.22 -0.01
N SER A 141 10.02 -19.74 -0.57
CA SER A 141 11.08 -20.61 -1.08
C SER A 141 11.64 -21.49 0.04
N GLY A 142 11.74 -22.78 -0.24
CA GLY A 142 12.25 -23.75 0.74
C GLY A 142 11.27 -24.19 1.84
N THR A 143 10.15 -23.49 2.04
CA THR A 143 9.19 -23.78 3.14
C THR A 143 8.42 -25.07 2.93
N ARG A 144 8.32 -25.57 1.68
CA ARG A 144 7.65 -26.85 1.37
C ARG A 144 8.20 -28.02 2.16
N LYS A 145 9.52 -28.06 2.40
CA LYS A 145 10.15 -29.14 3.19
C LYS A 145 9.72 -29.10 4.66
N LEU A 146 9.56 -27.89 5.21
CA LEU A 146 9.15 -27.70 6.61
C LEU A 146 7.67 -28.00 6.81
N HIS A 147 6.81 -27.52 5.93
CA HIS A 147 5.36 -27.63 6.12
C HIS A 147 4.73 -28.85 5.43
N GLY A 148 5.48 -29.61 4.63
CA GLY A 148 5.00 -30.80 3.92
C GLY A 148 4.00 -30.52 2.79
N VAL A 149 3.71 -29.24 2.49
CA VAL A 149 2.74 -28.83 1.46
C VAL A 149 3.28 -27.70 0.60
N PRO A 150 2.79 -27.54 -0.65
CA PRO A 150 3.22 -26.44 -1.53
C PRO A 150 2.80 -25.05 -1.04
N PRO A 151 3.51 -23.98 -1.45
CA PRO A 151 3.20 -22.59 -1.11
C PRO A 151 1.73 -22.20 -1.31
N ALA A 152 1.11 -22.58 -2.41
CA ALA A 152 -0.29 -22.29 -2.68
C ALA A 152 -1.24 -22.85 -1.59
N VAL A 153 -0.96 -24.04 -1.09
CA VAL A 153 -1.76 -24.67 -0.01
C VAL A 153 -1.55 -23.93 1.32
N MET A 154 -0.30 -23.55 1.64
CA MET A 154 -0.01 -22.75 2.83
C MET A 154 -0.74 -21.42 2.82
N LEU A 155 -0.74 -20.73 1.69
CA LEU A 155 -1.44 -19.46 1.52
C LEU A 155 -2.96 -19.61 1.63
N ALA A 156 -3.54 -20.67 1.09
CA ALA A 156 -4.97 -20.94 1.25
C ALA A 156 -5.34 -21.20 2.72
N LYS A 157 -4.51 -21.97 3.46
CA LYS A 157 -4.68 -22.19 4.90
C LYS A 157 -4.49 -20.91 5.72
N LEU A 158 -3.55 -20.04 5.33
CA LEU A 158 -3.37 -18.72 5.96
C LEU A 158 -4.65 -17.89 5.84
N MET A 159 -5.24 -17.80 4.64
CA MET A 159 -6.47 -17.04 4.42
C MET A 159 -7.65 -17.60 5.21
N GLU A 160 -7.80 -18.92 5.28
CA GLU A 160 -8.81 -19.55 6.13
C GLU A 160 -8.60 -19.20 7.60
N ARG A 161 -7.36 -19.27 8.10
CA ARG A 161 -7.00 -18.90 9.48
C ARG A 161 -7.32 -17.43 9.78
N ILE A 162 -7.02 -16.51 8.86
CA ILE A 162 -7.35 -15.09 9.00
C ILE A 162 -8.86 -14.90 9.03
N THR A 163 -9.59 -15.57 8.15
CA THR A 163 -11.05 -15.47 8.10
C THR A 163 -11.70 -16.03 9.36
N CYS A 164 -11.29 -17.20 9.83
CA CYS A 164 -11.86 -17.82 11.03
C CYS A 164 -11.52 -17.05 12.31
N ASN A 165 -10.28 -16.58 12.46
CA ASN A 165 -9.83 -15.96 13.70
C ASN A 165 -10.15 -14.46 13.77
N LEU A 166 -10.13 -13.77 12.64
CA LEU A 166 -10.25 -12.31 12.60
C LEU A 166 -11.50 -11.82 11.87
N GLY A 167 -12.27 -12.69 11.23
CA GLY A 167 -13.47 -12.31 10.45
C GLY A 167 -13.15 -11.40 9.25
N LEU A 168 -11.95 -11.48 8.70
CA LEU A 168 -11.50 -10.64 7.60
C LEU A 168 -11.17 -11.49 6.38
N THR A 169 -11.32 -10.91 5.19
CA THR A 169 -10.88 -11.50 3.93
C THR A 169 -9.68 -10.75 3.36
N GLY A 170 -8.94 -11.41 2.51
CA GLY A 170 -7.86 -10.82 1.75
C GLY A 170 -7.69 -11.50 0.41
N SER A 171 -6.93 -10.87 -0.44
CA SER A 171 -6.65 -11.36 -1.78
C SER A 171 -5.16 -11.69 -1.93
N ILE A 172 -4.87 -12.82 -2.54
CA ILE A 172 -3.52 -13.34 -2.73
C ILE A 172 -3.15 -13.30 -4.21
N GLY A 173 -1.94 -12.83 -4.46
CA GLY A 173 -1.26 -13.01 -5.73
C GLY A 173 -0.04 -13.91 -5.53
N LEU A 174 0.07 -14.98 -6.29
CA LEU A 174 1.21 -15.91 -6.28
C LEU A 174 1.94 -15.84 -7.62
N SER A 175 3.25 -15.65 -7.58
CA SER A 175 4.07 -15.54 -8.79
C SER A 175 5.54 -15.93 -8.52
N HIS A 176 6.41 -15.68 -9.48
CA HIS A 176 7.84 -15.94 -9.39
C HIS A 176 8.66 -14.68 -8.98
N ASN A 177 8.04 -13.52 -8.85
CA ASN A 177 8.66 -12.29 -8.36
C ASN A 177 7.64 -11.34 -7.71
N LYS A 178 8.14 -10.33 -7.00
CA LYS A 178 7.31 -9.36 -6.23
C LYS A 178 6.37 -8.55 -7.12
N PHE A 179 6.85 -8.09 -8.27
CA PHE A 179 6.04 -7.27 -9.18
C PHE A 179 4.78 -8.01 -9.61
N LEU A 180 4.93 -9.20 -10.14
CA LEU A 180 3.81 -9.99 -10.66
C LEU A 180 2.91 -10.54 -9.55
N ALA A 181 3.48 -10.89 -8.38
CA ALA A 181 2.69 -11.29 -7.23
C ALA A 181 1.74 -10.14 -6.78
N LYS A 182 2.23 -8.89 -6.74
CA LYS A 182 1.38 -7.73 -6.41
C LYS A 182 0.31 -7.48 -7.49
N VAL A 183 0.67 -7.56 -8.76
CA VAL A 183 -0.30 -7.44 -9.87
C VAL A 183 -1.37 -8.54 -9.78
N ALA A 184 -0.97 -9.78 -9.50
CA ALA A 184 -1.90 -10.90 -9.37
C ALA A 184 -2.90 -10.68 -8.22
N SER A 185 -2.46 -10.16 -7.08
CA SER A 185 -3.33 -9.96 -5.91
C SER A 185 -4.49 -8.97 -6.17
N ASP A 186 -4.35 -8.09 -7.15
CA ASP A 186 -5.37 -7.09 -7.49
C ASP A 186 -6.42 -7.58 -8.51
N GLN A 187 -6.18 -8.73 -9.19
CA GLN A 187 -7.00 -9.15 -10.32
C GLN A 187 -8.42 -9.59 -9.96
N ASN A 188 -8.58 -10.33 -8.87
CA ASN A 188 -9.83 -10.96 -8.49
C ASN A 188 -10.30 -10.55 -7.08
N LYS A 189 -10.05 -9.29 -6.69
CA LYS A 189 -10.57 -8.76 -5.42
C LYS A 189 -12.10 -8.63 -5.47
N PRO A 190 -12.82 -8.87 -4.36
CA PRO A 190 -12.34 -9.33 -3.05
C PRO A 190 -12.19 -10.86 -2.94
N ASN A 191 -11.51 -11.31 -1.89
CA ASN A 191 -11.30 -12.73 -1.56
C ASN A 191 -10.74 -13.53 -2.74
N GLY A 192 -9.81 -12.88 -3.50
CA GLY A 192 -9.19 -13.44 -4.67
C GLY A 192 -7.98 -14.33 -4.35
N PHE A 193 -7.70 -15.28 -5.23
CA PHE A 193 -6.43 -15.98 -5.27
C PHE A 193 -6.04 -16.09 -6.74
N SER A 194 -5.08 -15.29 -7.17
CA SER A 194 -4.68 -15.18 -8.58
C SER A 194 -3.23 -15.57 -8.75
N ILE A 195 -2.92 -16.13 -9.91
CA ILE A 195 -1.58 -16.60 -10.22
C ILE A 195 -1.14 -15.99 -11.55
N ILE A 196 0.12 -15.57 -11.60
CA ILE A 196 0.80 -15.21 -12.83
C ILE A 196 2.08 -16.04 -12.88
N GLY A 197 2.10 -17.06 -13.74
CA GLY A 197 3.24 -17.94 -13.91
C GLY A 197 4.37 -17.32 -14.72
N LYS A 198 5.51 -17.96 -14.70
CA LYS A 198 6.69 -17.52 -15.44
C LYS A 198 6.49 -17.66 -16.97
N GLN A 199 5.86 -18.75 -17.38
CA GLN A 199 5.66 -19.07 -18.80
C GLN A 199 4.73 -18.07 -19.51
N GLU A 200 3.69 -17.60 -18.83
CA GLU A 200 2.69 -16.68 -19.37
C GLU A 200 3.00 -15.20 -19.15
N THR A 201 4.03 -14.86 -18.38
CA THR A 201 4.35 -13.48 -17.99
C THR A 201 4.39 -12.53 -19.19
N SER A 202 5.06 -12.90 -20.26
CA SER A 202 5.22 -12.05 -21.45
C SER A 202 3.88 -11.80 -22.15
N SER A 203 3.08 -12.84 -22.37
CA SER A 203 1.76 -12.74 -23.00
C SER A 203 0.78 -11.98 -22.11
N PHE A 204 0.81 -12.21 -20.80
CA PHE A 204 -0.01 -11.50 -19.83
C PHE A 204 0.28 -9.99 -19.81
N LEU A 205 1.55 -9.59 -19.78
CA LEU A 205 1.93 -8.18 -19.69
C LEU A 205 1.69 -7.40 -20.98
N LYS A 206 1.81 -8.01 -22.14
CA LYS A 206 1.87 -7.38 -23.45
C LYS A 206 0.87 -6.24 -23.64
N ASP A 207 -0.39 -6.49 -23.35
CA ASP A 207 -1.49 -5.55 -23.61
C ASP A 207 -1.92 -4.76 -22.35
N GLN A 208 -1.23 -5.00 -21.24
CA GLN A 208 -1.52 -4.31 -19.98
C GLN A 208 -1.04 -2.86 -20.00
N SER A 209 -1.75 -2.02 -19.26
CA SER A 209 -1.34 -0.63 -19.03
C SER A 209 -0.11 -0.57 -18.11
N VAL A 210 0.83 0.34 -18.41
CA VAL A 210 1.99 0.65 -17.54
C VAL A 210 1.59 1.11 -16.13
N ARG A 211 0.33 1.45 -15.91
CA ARG A 211 -0.25 1.76 -14.59
C ARG A 211 -0.16 0.61 -13.59
N LEU A 212 -0.10 -0.63 -14.07
CA LEU A 212 0.09 -1.80 -13.21
C LEU A 212 1.44 -1.80 -12.47
N ILE A 213 2.40 -1.03 -12.98
CA ILE A 213 3.72 -0.95 -12.36
C ILE A 213 3.60 -0.12 -11.08
N TRP A 214 3.82 -0.76 -9.94
CA TRP A 214 3.89 -0.10 -8.65
C TRP A 214 4.94 1.02 -8.64
N GLY A 215 4.51 2.25 -8.32
CA GLY A 215 5.29 3.47 -8.40
C GLY A 215 5.04 4.32 -9.66
N VAL A 216 4.26 3.82 -10.62
CA VAL A 216 3.78 4.62 -11.76
C VAL A 216 2.47 5.31 -11.36
N GLY A 217 2.59 6.45 -10.67
CA GLY A 217 1.47 7.32 -10.33
C GLY A 217 1.05 8.23 -11.48
N ALA A 218 0.02 9.05 -11.27
CA ALA A 218 -0.55 9.93 -12.31
C ALA A 218 0.49 10.85 -13.00
N SER A 219 1.48 11.36 -12.27
CA SER A 219 2.54 12.22 -12.83
C SER A 219 3.47 11.43 -13.76
N THR A 220 3.97 10.28 -13.30
CA THR A 220 4.82 9.39 -14.10
C THR A 220 4.09 8.89 -15.32
N GLN A 221 2.81 8.53 -15.18
CA GLN A 221 1.97 8.11 -16.29
C GLN A 221 1.86 9.20 -17.36
N LYS A 222 1.54 10.46 -16.97
CA LYS A 222 1.48 11.58 -17.93
C LYS A 222 2.82 11.78 -18.65
N SER A 223 3.94 11.60 -17.95
CA SER A 223 5.28 11.70 -18.55
C SER A 223 5.53 10.58 -19.56
N LEU A 224 5.13 9.35 -19.24
CA LEU A 224 5.22 8.20 -20.16
C LEU A 224 4.31 8.39 -21.38
N GLU A 225 3.08 8.84 -21.20
CA GLU A 225 2.11 9.10 -22.28
C GLU A 225 2.62 10.17 -23.27
N LYS A 226 3.30 11.22 -22.79
CA LYS A 226 3.97 12.21 -23.64
C LYS A 226 5.08 11.61 -24.51
N SER A 227 5.58 10.44 -24.16
CA SER A 227 6.59 9.69 -24.90
C SER A 227 6.00 8.54 -25.72
N GLY A 228 4.67 8.47 -25.84
CA GLY A 228 3.97 7.42 -26.58
C GLY A 228 3.90 6.09 -25.83
N ILE A 229 4.21 6.06 -24.51
CA ILE A 229 4.24 4.83 -23.70
C ILE A 229 2.96 4.75 -22.88
N ARG A 230 2.06 3.84 -23.22
CA ARG A 230 0.80 3.56 -22.51
C ARG A 230 0.71 2.11 -22.02
N THR A 231 1.29 1.19 -22.77
CA THR A 231 1.25 -0.25 -22.53
C THR A 231 2.65 -0.83 -22.32
N PHE A 232 2.70 -2.08 -21.84
CA PHE A 232 3.97 -2.82 -21.76
C PHE A 232 4.56 -3.07 -23.16
N SER A 233 3.74 -3.28 -24.19
CA SER A 233 4.20 -3.39 -25.59
C SER A 233 4.93 -2.12 -26.03
N ASP A 234 4.48 -0.95 -25.61
CA ASP A 234 5.18 0.30 -25.92
C ASP A 234 6.53 0.37 -25.22
N LEU A 235 6.60 -0.03 -23.93
CA LEU A 235 7.88 -0.11 -23.19
C LEU A 235 8.88 -1.07 -23.82
N LEU A 236 8.43 -2.19 -24.37
CA LEU A 236 9.29 -3.19 -24.99
C LEU A 236 10.01 -2.68 -26.26
N ARG A 237 9.48 -1.63 -26.91
CA ARG A 237 10.09 -0.97 -28.09
C ARG A 237 11.25 -0.05 -27.73
N TRP A 238 11.40 0.29 -26.46
CA TRP A 238 12.44 1.22 -26.01
C TRP A 238 13.69 0.48 -25.58
N ASP A 239 14.85 1.07 -25.92
CA ASP A 239 16.13 0.63 -25.39
C ASP A 239 16.29 1.00 -23.92
N ARG A 240 17.08 0.18 -23.21
CA ARG A 240 17.39 0.42 -21.78
C ARG A 240 18.05 1.79 -21.56
N LYS A 241 19.00 2.17 -22.45
CA LYS A 241 19.72 3.44 -22.37
C LYS A 241 18.78 4.63 -22.56
N ASP A 242 17.87 4.56 -23.52
CA ASP A 242 16.92 5.64 -23.82
C ASP A 242 15.91 5.85 -22.70
N LEU A 243 15.42 4.76 -22.12
CA LEU A 243 14.54 4.84 -20.93
C LEU A 243 15.30 5.42 -19.72
N ALA A 244 16.54 4.99 -19.49
CA ALA A 244 17.36 5.51 -18.40
C ALA A 244 17.72 6.99 -18.58
N ASN A 245 18.06 7.42 -19.79
CA ASN A 245 18.36 8.82 -20.10
C ASN A 245 17.14 9.72 -19.89
N LYS A 246 15.95 9.24 -20.26
CA LYS A 246 14.71 10.04 -20.21
C LYS A 246 14.03 10.05 -18.85
N PHE A 247 14.05 8.93 -18.13
CA PHE A 247 13.30 8.73 -16.89
C PHE A 247 14.19 8.38 -15.69
N GLY A 248 15.52 8.42 -15.84
CA GLY A 248 16.49 8.11 -14.80
C GLY A 248 16.38 6.66 -14.31
N ALA A 249 16.63 6.44 -13.02
CA ALA A 249 16.51 5.12 -12.39
C ALA A 249 15.13 4.46 -12.56
N MET A 250 14.06 5.27 -12.67
CA MET A 250 12.73 4.74 -12.97
C MET A 250 12.69 4.14 -14.38
N GLY A 251 13.31 4.78 -15.37
CA GLY A 251 13.36 4.28 -16.74
C GLY A 251 14.07 2.93 -16.83
N GLU A 252 15.19 2.76 -16.16
CA GLU A 252 15.89 1.49 -16.05
C GLU A 252 15.01 0.40 -15.43
N ARG A 253 14.34 0.73 -14.32
CA ARG A 253 13.39 -0.19 -13.68
C ARG A 253 12.24 -0.58 -14.59
N LEU A 254 11.66 0.37 -15.34
CA LEU A 254 10.58 0.13 -16.29
C LEU A 254 11.00 -0.87 -17.38
N TRP A 255 12.26 -0.80 -17.85
CA TRP A 255 12.79 -1.71 -18.85
C TRP A 255 12.79 -3.17 -18.39
N PHE A 256 13.23 -3.43 -17.14
CA PHE A 256 13.20 -4.76 -16.55
C PHE A 256 11.78 -5.26 -16.30
N LEU A 257 10.93 -4.41 -15.68
CA LEU A 257 9.56 -4.79 -15.36
C LEU A 257 8.71 -5.05 -16.61
N ALA A 258 8.98 -4.35 -17.73
CA ALA A 258 8.32 -4.61 -19.00
C ALA A 258 8.59 -6.04 -19.54
N ARG A 259 9.71 -6.63 -19.14
CA ARG A 259 10.10 -8.01 -19.45
C ARG A 259 9.71 -9.03 -18.37
N GLY A 260 8.90 -8.59 -17.40
CA GLY A 260 8.51 -9.43 -16.27
C GLY A 260 9.64 -9.70 -15.27
N GLN A 261 10.74 -8.97 -15.34
CA GLN A 261 11.92 -9.17 -14.51
C GLN A 261 11.89 -8.23 -13.29
N ASP A 262 11.93 -8.80 -12.11
CA ASP A 262 12.05 -8.06 -10.85
C ASP A 262 13.03 -8.81 -9.93
N SER A 263 14.24 -8.28 -9.81
CA SER A 263 15.31 -8.87 -9.01
C SER A 263 15.24 -8.54 -7.52
N ARG A 264 14.24 -7.74 -7.08
CA ARG A 264 14.10 -7.40 -5.68
C ARG A 264 13.67 -8.61 -4.87
N LEU A 265 14.45 -8.93 -3.84
CA LEU A 265 14.12 -9.99 -2.89
C LEU A 265 13.08 -9.50 -1.87
N VAL A 266 12.32 -10.43 -1.30
CA VAL A 266 11.52 -10.17 -0.12
C VAL A 266 12.46 -10.02 1.08
N SER A 267 12.35 -8.91 1.80
CA SER A 267 13.25 -8.58 2.90
C SER A 267 12.44 -8.06 4.10
N ASN A 268 12.74 -8.59 5.26
CA ASN A 268 12.19 -8.08 6.53
C ASN A 268 13.03 -6.93 7.13
N ASN A 269 13.92 -6.34 6.34
CA ASN A 269 14.83 -5.30 6.80
C ASN A 269 14.14 -3.91 6.79
N ASP A 270 13.33 -3.67 7.81
CA ASP A 270 12.57 -2.43 8.04
C ASP A 270 13.45 -1.29 8.60
N ARG A 271 14.53 -0.92 7.90
CA ARG A 271 15.32 0.25 8.31
C ARG A 271 14.49 1.52 8.15
N ILE A 272 14.07 2.09 9.27
CA ILE A 272 13.34 3.35 9.31
C ILE A 272 14.25 4.47 8.77
N LYS A 273 13.85 5.08 7.65
CA LYS A 273 14.60 6.16 7.00
C LYS A 273 14.18 7.54 7.48
N SER A 274 12.93 7.69 7.90
CA SER A 274 12.39 8.97 8.38
C SER A 274 11.22 8.74 9.35
N ILE A 275 11.04 9.70 10.27
CA ILE A 275 9.88 9.79 11.15
C ILE A 275 9.22 11.13 10.89
N SER A 276 7.94 11.13 10.55
CA SER A 276 7.21 12.36 10.24
C SER A 276 5.84 12.40 10.91
N ASN A 277 5.34 13.61 11.10
CA ASN A 277 3.96 13.86 11.44
C ASN A 277 3.47 15.08 10.67
N GLU A 278 2.24 15.02 10.19
CA GLU A 278 1.61 16.14 9.48
C GLU A 278 0.18 16.35 9.97
N THR A 279 -0.34 17.55 9.76
CA THR A 279 -1.73 17.89 10.03
C THR A 279 -2.26 18.80 8.93
N THR A 280 -3.55 18.68 8.65
CA THR A 280 -4.26 19.63 7.78
C THR A 280 -5.06 20.58 8.67
N LEU A 281 -4.85 21.88 8.53
CA LEU A 281 -5.54 22.90 9.27
C LEU A 281 -7.02 22.95 8.84
N SER A 282 -7.93 23.22 9.79
CA SER A 282 -9.37 23.37 9.51
C SER A 282 -9.64 24.53 8.55
N GLU A 283 -8.83 25.58 8.65
CA GLU A 283 -8.90 26.78 7.83
C GLU A 283 -7.50 27.22 7.38
N ASN A 284 -7.43 28.00 6.30
CA ASN A 284 -6.17 28.61 5.89
C ASN A 284 -5.83 29.72 6.88
N THR A 285 -4.57 29.82 7.28
CA THR A 285 -4.08 30.87 8.14
C THR A 285 -2.63 31.21 7.80
N SER A 286 -2.30 32.49 7.86
CA SER A 286 -0.94 33.04 7.87
C SER A 286 -0.52 33.47 9.28
N GLU A 287 -1.41 33.35 10.28
CA GLU A 287 -1.13 33.77 11.63
C GLU A 287 -0.04 32.90 12.26
N LEU A 288 1.13 33.51 12.50
CA LEU A 288 2.32 32.84 12.98
C LEU A 288 2.10 32.10 14.29
N ARG A 289 1.39 32.69 15.25
CA ARG A 289 1.10 32.06 16.56
C ARG A 289 0.32 30.76 16.42
N ILE A 290 -0.63 30.71 15.50
CA ILE A 290 -1.40 29.48 15.23
C ILE A 290 -0.48 28.41 14.61
N LEU A 291 0.34 28.79 13.63
CA LEU A 291 1.28 27.89 12.97
C LEU A 291 2.36 27.38 13.95
N GLU A 292 2.83 28.22 14.85
CA GLU A 292 3.78 27.88 15.91
C GLU A 292 3.24 26.77 16.83
N VAL A 293 2.01 26.93 17.33
CA VAL A 293 1.35 25.91 18.17
C VAL A 293 1.21 24.59 17.43
N HIS A 294 0.84 24.63 16.15
CA HIS A 294 0.77 23.40 15.36
C HIS A 294 2.13 22.77 15.15
N LEU A 295 3.15 23.57 14.86
CA LEU A 295 4.52 23.08 14.66
C LEU A 295 5.05 22.44 15.94
N TRP A 296 4.85 23.07 17.11
CA TRP A 296 5.22 22.50 18.38
C TRP A 296 4.62 21.12 18.61
N ARG A 297 3.30 20.99 18.44
CA ARG A 297 2.57 19.70 18.57
C ARG A 297 3.08 18.63 17.60
N LEU A 298 3.50 19.02 16.39
CA LEU A 298 4.09 18.09 15.43
C LEU A 298 5.48 17.64 15.89
N CYS A 299 6.31 18.55 16.42
CA CYS A 299 7.62 18.21 17.00
C CYS A 299 7.50 17.26 18.19
N GLU A 300 6.54 17.48 19.09
CA GLU A 300 6.27 16.55 20.19
C GLU A 300 5.89 15.14 19.71
N LYS A 301 5.02 15.04 18.70
CA LYS A 301 4.63 13.74 18.14
C LYS A 301 5.78 13.03 17.42
N VAL A 302 6.63 13.76 16.71
CA VAL A 302 7.84 13.21 16.07
C VAL A 302 8.82 12.73 17.12
N SER A 303 9.07 13.54 18.16
CA SER A 303 9.91 13.21 19.31
C SER A 303 9.43 11.93 20.01
N SER A 304 8.14 11.88 20.37
CA SER A 304 7.55 10.69 21.01
C SER A 304 7.72 9.43 20.18
N ARG A 305 7.49 9.50 18.86
CA ARG A 305 7.69 8.37 17.94
C ARG A 305 9.15 7.97 17.81
N ALA A 306 10.07 8.93 17.78
CA ALA A 306 11.50 8.66 17.71
C ALA A 306 11.99 7.96 18.98
N LYS A 307 11.59 8.46 20.16
CA LYS A 307 11.92 7.87 21.45
C LYS A 307 11.36 6.46 21.61
N SER A 308 10.10 6.21 21.22
CA SER A 308 9.49 4.87 21.30
C SER A 308 10.19 3.81 20.44
N LYS A 309 10.99 4.26 19.44
CA LYS A 309 11.76 3.39 18.55
C LYS A 309 13.26 3.40 18.83
N GLY A 310 13.71 4.11 19.88
CA GLY A 310 15.12 4.24 20.20
C GLY A 310 15.94 4.96 19.11
N LEU A 311 15.28 5.84 18.34
CA LEU A 311 15.91 6.51 17.19
C LEU A 311 16.13 8.00 17.46
N ALA A 312 17.16 8.56 16.80
CA ALA A 312 17.41 9.99 16.69
C ALA A 312 17.70 10.36 15.24
N GLY A 313 17.39 11.59 14.85
CA GLY A 313 17.60 12.09 13.50
C GLY A 313 18.55 13.27 13.46
N SER A 314 19.36 13.37 12.41
CA SER A 314 20.29 14.49 12.17
C SER A 314 19.75 15.50 11.16
N VAL A 315 18.58 15.28 10.59
CA VAL A 315 17.97 16.19 9.60
C VAL A 315 16.54 16.46 9.98
N ALA A 316 16.20 17.73 10.19
CA ALA A 316 14.82 18.20 10.34
C ALA A 316 14.32 18.83 9.04
N ILE A 317 13.07 18.50 8.67
CA ILE A 317 12.45 19.01 7.43
C ILE A 317 11.06 19.57 7.77
N LEU A 318 10.89 20.87 7.51
CA LEU A 318 9.58 21.52 7.50
C LEU A 318 8.95 21.39 6.11
N LYS A 319 7.69 20.97 6.08
CA LYS A 319 6.85 20.99 4.87
C LYS A 319 5.62 21.83 5.14
N LEU A 320 5.42 22.85 4.33
CA LEU A 320 4.22 23.70 4.37
C LEU A 320 3.48 23.56 3.05
N LYS A 321 2.18 23.41 3.13
CA LYS A 321 1.30 23.39 1.95
C LYS A 321 0.41 24.61 1.98
N THR A 322 0.56 25.47 0.99
CA THR A 322 -0.19 26.72 0.86
C THR A 322 -1.64 26.49 0.40
N SER A 323 -2.47 27.51 0.45
CA SER A 323 -3.88 27.49 0.00
C SER A 323 -4.04 27.07 -1.46
N ASN A 324 -3.11 27.44 -2.33
CA ASN A 324 -3.05 27.01 -3.74
C ASN A 324 -2.38 25.65 -3.95
N HIS A 325 -2.21 24.88 -2.89
CA HIS A 325 -1.62 23.55 -2.88
C HIS A 325 -0.13 23.46 -3.26
N LYS A 326 0.60 24.60 -3.30
CA LYS A 326 2.05 24.59 -3.48
C LYS A 326 2.73 24.05 -2.21
N LEU A 327 3.69 23.11 -2.38
CA LEU A 327 4.47 22.57 -1.29
C LEU A 327 5.79 23.34 -1.16
N ILE A 328 6.02 23.89 0.02
CA ILE A 328 7.27 24.54 0.39
C ILE A 328 7.99 23.64 1.36
N THR A 329 9.28 23.37 1.12
CA THR A 329 10.10 22.49 1.94
C THR A 329 11.34 23.24 2.40
N ARG A 330 11.65 23.17 3.70
CA ARG A 330 12.88 23.70 4.31
C ARG A 330 13.58 22.57 5.06
N ARG A 331 14.90 22.51 4.94
CA ARG A 331 15.73 21.45 5.53
C ARG A 331 16.82 22.07 6.38
N VAL A 332 17.01 21.53 7.59
CA VAL A 332 18.12 21.89 8.50
C VAL A 332 18.85 20.61 8.88
N THR A 333 20.17 20.63 8.82
CA THR A 333 21.03 19.52 9.26
C THR A 333 21.62 19.84 10.63
N LEU A 334 21.58 18.88 11.52
CA LEU A 334 22.06 18.92 12.89
C LEU A 334 23.52 18.44 12.96
N ARG A 335 24.31 18.99 13.85
CA ARG A 335 25.63 18.42 14.22
C ARG A 335 25.44 17.06 14.88
N ASP A 336 24.59 17.02 15.92
CA ASP A 336 24.31 15.81 16.69
C ASP A 336 22.86 15.35 16.44
N PRO A 337 22.65 14.03 16.25
CA PRO A 337 21.30 13.49 16.13
C PRO A 337 20.48 13.76 17.40
N THR A 338 19.21 14.14 17.23
CA THR A 338 18.31 14.39 18.36
C THR A 338 16.97 13.74 18.17
N ASN A 339 16.28 13.46 19.29
CA ASN A 339 14.87 13.09 19.35
C ASN A 339 14.10 13.99 20.33
N LEU A 340 14.67 15.12 20.74
CA LEU A 340 14.05 16.06 21.67
C LEU A 340 13.13 17.03 20.92
N ALA A 341 11.89 17.19 21.38
CA ALA A 341 10.90 18.06 20.74
C ALA A 341 11.36 19.53 20.69
N ASP A 342 11.93 20.03 21.80
CA ASP A 342 12.43 21.39 21.90
C ASP A 342 13.58 21.66 20.91
N ALA A 343 14.55 20.75 20.82
CA ALA A 343 15.63 20.86 19.86
C ALA A 343 15.13 20.88 18.40
N LEU A 344 14.18 19.98 18.06
CA LEU A 344 13.57 19.97 16.73
C LEU A 344 12.81 21.27 16.46
N PHE A 345 12.07 21.78 17.42
CA PHE A 345 11.29 23.00 17.27
C PHE A 345 12.19 24.22 17.06
N ARG A 346 13.18 24.46 17.97
CA ARG A 346 14.10 25.60 17.87
C ARG A 346 14.83 25.67 16.53
N MET A 347 15.10 24.53 15.93
CA MET A 347 15.80 24.47 14.65
C MET A 347 14.91 24.76 13.47
N ILE A 348 13.65 24.30 13.51
CA ILE A 348 12.78 24.37 12.34
C ILE A 348 11.90 25.62 12.38
N PHE A 349 11.68 26.23 13.54
CA PHE A 349 10.87 27.43 13.71
C PHE A 349 11.39 28.64 12.90
N PRO A 350 12.72 28.93 12.83
CA PRO A 350 13.22 29.98 11.95
C PRO A 350 12.87 29.76 10.48
N CYS A 351 12.78 28.51 10.03
CA CYS A 351 12.35 28.21 8.66
C CYS A 351 10.86 28.55 8.43
N LEU A 352 10.04 28.48 9.46
CA LEU A 352 8.64 28.92 9.41
C LEU A 352 8.54 30.44 9.24
N LEU A 353 9.33 31.21 10.00
CA LEU A 353 9.37 32.68 9.90
C LEU A 353 9.73 33.12 8.49
N TYR A 354 10.85 32.65 7.95
CA TYR A 354 11.28 33.02 6.59
C TYR A 354 10.30 32.61 5.49
N THR A 355 9.39 31.68 5.80
CA THR A 355 8.41 31.22 4.81
C THR A 355 7.11 32.00 4.91
N SER A 356 6.74 32.51 6.07
CA SER A 356 5.60 33.42 6.28
C SER A 356 5.89 34.81 5.67
N ASP A 357 7.08 35.37 5.90
CA ASP A 357 7.49 36.65 5.33
C ASP A 357 7.57 36.62 3.78
N ALA A 358 8.10 35.54 3.20
CA ALA A 358 8.10 35.34 1.75
C ALA A 358 6.71 35.10 1.14
N ALA A 359 5.71 34.73 1.95
CA ALA A 359 4.32 34.59 1.49
C ALA A 359 3.58 35.94 1.46
N ASP A 360 3.98 36.89 2.30
CA ASP A 360 3.42 38.24 2.30
C ASP A 360 3.91 39.05 1.07
N ASP A 361 5.14 38.81 0.59
CA ASP A 361 5.65 39.37 -0.67
C ASP A 361 5.00 38.79 -1.95
N LEU A 362 4.27 37.68 -1.83
CA LEU A 362 3.53 37.02 -2.93
C LEU A 362 2.05 37.42 -2.98
N TRP A 363 1.62 38.37 -2.15
CA TRP A 363 0.25 38.89 -2.07
C TRP A 363 0.11 40.32 -2.57
N CYS A 364 1.06 40.79 -3.40
CA CYS A 364 0.90 42.03 -4.18
C CYS A 364 0.39 41.76 -5.57
#